data_ff7022870371255742ad17b55f564771
#
_entry.id   ff7022870371255742ad17b55f564771
#
_cell.length_a   1.000
_cell.length_b   1.000
_cell.length_c   1.000
_cell.angle_alpha   90.00
_cell.angle_beta   90.00
_cell.angle_gamma   90.00
#
_symmetry.space_group_name_H-M   'P 1'
#
loop_
_entity.id
_entity.type
_entity.pdbx_description
1 polymer ?
#
loop_
_entity_poly.entity_id
_entity_poly.type
_entity_poly.pdbx_seq_one_letter_code
_entity_poly.pdbx_strand_id
1 'polypeptide(L)'
;MWFGCFYLPQYIFGEVNPKLKRLFLFQLFVVFFITLFCALGTWQLYRLQWKMELISEITFGLNSTPIKYSNNIKKNYQRVISDGVYDFKDQIYLYSLNEKGKPGYDIITPFKTSNNQNILVNRGWIDKKLKGLEIINTDQKVKITGLLRKIYKANMFKPENDIKNN
;
A
#
# COMPACT_ATOMS: atom_id res chain seq x y z
N MET A 1 -1.16 81.95 -17.47
CA MET A 1 -0.55 80.61 -17.26
C MET A 1 -0.85 80.18 -15.84
N TRP A 2 -1.96 79.41 -15.63
CA TRP A 2 -2.38 78.92 -14.31
C TRP A 2 -2.03 77.46 -14.24
N PHE A 3 -1.09 77.10 -13.37
CA PHE A 3 -0.81 75.70 -12.99
C PHE A 3 -1.71 75.34 -11.80
N GLY A 4 -2.80 74.64 -12.08
CA GLY A 4 -3.65 74.03 -11.06
C GLY A 4 -2.95 72.82 -10.46
N CYS A 5 -2.52 72.91 -9.20
CA CYS A 5 -1.98 71.83 -8.42
C CYS A 5 -3.15 70.92 -8.02
N PHE A 6 -3.28 69.71 -8.67
CA PHE A 6 -4.24 68.69 -8.27
C PHE A 6 -3.75 68.04 -6.97
N TYR A 7 -4.36 68.41 -5.86
CA TYR A 7 -4.19 67.72 -4.59
C TYR A 7 -4.99 66.42 -4.69
N LEU A 8 -4.28 65.31 -4.84
CA LEU A 8 -4.89 63.98 -4.64
C LEU A 8 -5.13 63.79 -3.14
N PRO A 9 -6.35 63.41 -2.71
CA PRO A 9 -6.62 63.19 -1.29
C PRO A 9 -5.97 61.91 -0.85
N GLN A 10 -4.97 62.04 0.05
CA GLN A 10 -4.29 60.96 0.75
C GLN A 10 -5.16 60.32 1.85
N TYR A 11 -6.41 60.04 1.54
CA TYR A 11 -7.37 59.46 2.48
C TYR A 11 -7.93 58.11 1.99
N ILE A 12 -7.12 57.05 1.96
CA ILE A 12 -7.69 55.67 1.87
C ILE A 12 -7.00 54.66 2.80
N PHE A 13 -5.97 55.00 3.53
CA PHE A 13 -5.44 54.09 4.57
C PHE A 13 -5.58 54.72 5.95
N GLY A 14 -6.84 54.75 6.46
CA GLY A 14 -7.10 55.01 7.87
C GLY A 14 -6.33 53.97 8.72
N GLU A 15 -5.53 54.42 9.70
CA GLU A 15 -4.85 53.56 10.65
C GLU A 15 -5.88 52.66 11.31
N VAL A 16 -5.95 51.41 10.89
CA VAL A 16 -6.84 50.39 11.49
C VAL A 16 -6.37 50.17 12.92
N ASN A 17 -7.22 50.40 13.87
CA ASN A 17 -6.97 50.26 15.29
C ASN A 17 -6.21 48.94 15.59
N PRO A 18 -5.04 48.99 16.29
CA PRO A 18 -4.20 47.81 16.51
C PRO A 18 -4.93 46.68 17.23
N LYS A 19 -5.96 46.97 18.04
CA LYS A 19 -6.82 45.95 18.67
C LYS A 19 -7.67 45.19 17.62
N LEU A 20 -8.21 45.90 16.63
CA LEU A 20 -8.98 45.30 15.53
C LEU A 20 -8.09 44.40 14.62
N LYS A 21 -6.87 44.83 14.34
CA LYS A 21 -5.90 43.99 13.57
C LYS A 21 -5.61 42.69 14.32
N ARG A 22 -5.36 42.72 15.62
CA ARG A 22 -5.09 41.51 16.42
C ARG A 22 -6.31 40.58 16.45
N LEU A 23 -7.50 41.11 16.59
CA LEU A 23 -8.74 40.33 16.60
C LEU A 23 -8.99 39.67 15.26
N PHE A 24 -8.76 40.37 14.16
CA PHE A 24 -8.85 39.83 12.80
C PHE A 24 -7.82 38.73 12.54
N LEU A 25 -6.57 38.93 12.95
CA LEU A 25 -5.52 37.91 12.85
C LEU A 25 -5.87 36.64 13.65
N PHE A 26 -6.42 36.82 14.86
CA PHE A 26 -6.89 35.68 15.67
C PHE A 26 -8.03 34.93 15.01
N GLN A 27 -9.02 35.63 14.44
CA GLN A 27 -10.11 35.00 13.70
C GLN A 27 -9.61 34.25 12.47
N LEU A 28 -8.68 34.84 11.71
CA LEU A 28 -8.05 34.19 10.55
C LEU A 28 -7.32 32.90 10.97
N PHE A 29 -6.59 32.97 12.08
CA PHE A 29 -5.91 31.80 12.66
C PHE A 29 -6.89 30.69 13.02
N VAL A 30 -7.98 31.01 13.71
CA VAL A 30 -9.01 30.02 14.08
C VAL A 30 -9.64 29.40 12.84
N VAL A 31 -10.05 30.20 11.86
CA VAL A 31 -10.64 29.72 10.60
C VAL A 31 -9.67 28.82 9.85
N PHE A 32 -8.39 29.18 9.81
CA PHE A 32 -7.34 28.35 9.18
C PHE A 32 -7.28 26.97 9.82
N PHE A 33 -7.22 26.87 11.16
CA PHE A 33 -7.14 25.58 11.83
C PHE A 33 -8.43 24.75 11.70
N ILE A 34 -9.59 25.38 11.73
CA ILE A 34 -10.87 24.70 11.48
C ILE A 34 -10.85 24.08 10.10
N THR A 35 -10.45 24.84 9.07
CA THR A 35 -10.38 24.36 7.69
C THR A 35 -9.36 23.21 7.56
N LEU A 36 -8.20 23.35 8.20
CA LEU A 36 -7.16 22.32 8.22
C LEU A 36 -7.68 21.02 8.85
N PHE A 37 -8.32 21.09 10.00
CA PHE A 37 -8.87 19.91 10.68
C PHE A 37 -10.02 19.26 9.90
N CYS A 38 -10.87 20.05 9.27
CA CYS A 38 -11.92 19.53 8.38
C CYS A 38 -11.31 18.79 7.18
N ALA A 39 -10.27 19.34 6.56
CA ALA A 39 -9.58 18.70 5.46
C ALA A 39 -8.91 17.37 5.88
N LEU A 40 -8.21 17.37 7.02
CA LEU A 40 -7.61 16.16 7.58
C LEU A 40 -8.66 15.11 7.94
N GLY A 41 -9.78 15.52 8.55
CA GLY A 41 -10.90 14.63 8.87
C GLY A 41 -11.49 13.98 7.62
N THR A 42 -11.75 14.75 6.58
CA THR A 42 -12.25 14.26 5.29
C THR A 42 -11.26 13.26 4.66
N TRP A 43 -9.96 13.57 4.69
CA TRP A 43 -8.94 12.66 4.22
C TRP A 43 -8.91 11.33 4.98
N GLN A 44 -9.08 11.36 6.32
CA GLN A 44 -9.16 10.14 7.14
C GLN A 44 -10.37 9.28 6.78
N LEU A 45 -11.53 9.89 6.53
CA LEU A 45 -12.73 9.17 6.09
C LEU A 45 -12.51 8.50 4.73
N TYR A 46 -11.92 9.22 3.77
CA TYR A 46 -11.58 8.65 2.46
C TYR A 46 -10.63 7.46 2.58
N ARG A 47 -9.58 7.59 3.43
CA ARG A 47 -8.65 6.50 3.70
C ARG A 47 -9.33 5.30 4.35
N LEU A 48 -10.29 5.52 5.24
CA LEU A 48 -11.07 4.47 5.86
C LEU A 48 -11.90 3.70 4.83
N GLN A 49 -12.62 4.39 3.95
CA GLN A 49 -13.40 3.77 2.88
C GLN A 49 -12.53 2.87 1.99
N TRP A 50 -11.40 3.38 1.52
CA TRP A 50 -10.47 2.59 0.73
C TRP A 50 -9.99 1.31 1.44
N LYS A 51 -9.70 1.39 2.75
CA LYS A 51 -9.33 0.20 3.54
C LYS A 51 -10.49 -0.79 3.67
N MET A 52 -11.70 -0.31 3.87
CA MET A 52 -12.88 -1.16 3.97
C MET A 52 -13.17 -1.88 2.66
N GLU A 53 -13.04 -1.21 1.53
CA GLU A 53 -13.16 -1.82 0.20
C GLU A 53 -12.12 -2.92 -0.01
N LEU A 54 -10.85 -2.66 0.34
CA LEU A 54 -9.78 -3.66 0.23
C LEU A 54 -10.04 -4.89 1.11
N ILE A 55 -10.48 -4.71 2.35
CA ILE A 55 -10.82 -5.79 3.26
C ILE A 55 -11.99 -6.60 2.71
N SER A 56 -13.02 -5.93 2.19
CA SER A 56 -14.18 -6.57 1.55
C SER A 56 -13.76 -7.41 0.34
N GLU A 57 -12.88 -6.88 -0.51
CA GLU A 57 -12.39 -7.60 -1.70
C GLU A 57 -11.60 -8.86 -1.31
N ILE A 58 -10.72 -8.78 -0.31
CA ILE A 58 -9.96 -9.92 0.20
C ILE A 58 -10.89 -10.95 0.83
N THR A 59 -11.83 -10.53 1.66
CA THR A 59 -12.77 -11.42 2.34
C THR A 59 -13.67 -12.14 1.33
N PHE A 60 -14.15 -11.43 0.32
CA PHE A 60 -14.89 -12.03 -0.78
C PHE A 60 -14.06 -13.09 -1.52
N GLY A 61 -12.77 -12.76 -1.79
CA GLY A 61 -11.86 -13.71 -2.43
C GLY A 61 -11.63 -14.97 -1.61
N LEU A 62 -11.44 -14.84 -0.30
CA LEU A 62 -11.24 -15.96 0.62
C LEU A 62 -12.45 -16.90 0.66
N ASN A 63 -13.66 -16.36 0.64
CA ASN A 63 -14.91 -17.12 0.73
C ASN A 63 -15.41 -17.62 -0.64
N SER A 64 -14.77 -17.18 -1.75
CA SER A 64 -15.17 -17.63 -3.08
C SER A 64 -14.76 -19.07 -3.36
N THR A 65 -15.51 -19.76 -4.22
CA THR A 65 -15.11 -21.06 -4.74
C THR A 65 -13.81 -20.95 -5.53
N PRO A 66 -12.81 -21.82 -5.28
CA PRO A 66 -11.55 -21.76 -6.00
C PRO A 66 -11.74 -22.11 -7.46
N ILE A 67 -11.21 -21.29 -8.35
CA ILE A 67 -11.19 -21.54 -9.80
C ILE A 67 -9.82 -22.06 -10.22
N LYS A 68 -9.75 -22.83 -11.30
CA LYS A 68 -8.47 -23.31 -11.83
C LYS A 68 -7.60 -22.14 -12.28
N TYR A 69 -6.33 -22.14 -11.87
CA TYR A 69 -5.38 -21.08 -12.23
C TYR A 69 -5.23 -20.98 -13.76
N SER A 70 -5.26 -19.76 -14.27
CA SER A 70 -4.98 -19.40 -15.66
C SER A 70 -4.38 -18.00 -15.72
N ASN A 71 -3.47 -17.75 -16.66
CA ASN A 71 -2.86 -16.42 -16.89
C ASN A 71 -3.87 -15.31 -17.24
N ASN A 72 -5.06 -15.69 -17.68
CA ASN A 72 -6.11 -14.75 -18.09
C ASN A 72 -6.90 -14.16 -16.90
N ILE A 73 -6.63 -14.61 -15.67
CA ILE A 73 -7.33 -14.11 -14.49
C ILE A 73 -6.84 -12.68 -14.19
N LYS A 74 -7.71 -11.70 -14.41
CA LYS A 74 -7.40 -10.26 -14.20
C LYS A 74 -7.75 -9.78 -12.80
N LYS A 75 -8.57 -10.50 -12.03
CA LYS A 75 -9.06 -10.08 -10.71
C LYS A 75 -8.02 -10.34 -9.64
N ASN A 76 -7.74 -9.33 -8.79
CA ASN A 76 -6.93 -9.49 -7.59
C ASN A 76 -7.69 -10.30 -6.54
N TYR A 77 -6.97 -10.93 -5.64
CA TYR A 77 -7.52 -11.71 -4.52
C TYR A 77 -8.54 -12.78 -4.95
N GLN A 78 -8.47 -13.23 -6.22
CA GLN A 78 -9.27 -14.37 -6.67
C GLN A 78 -8.70 -15.65 -6.06
N ARG A 79 -9.55 -16.48 -5.43
CA ARG A 79 -9.15 -17.78 -4.94
C ARG A 79 -8.93 -18.73 -6.10
N VAL A 80 -7.74 -19.30 -6.19
CA VAL A 80 -7.31 -20.16 -7.30
C VAL A 80 -6.80 -21.49 -6.77
N ILE A 81 -6.92 -22.51 -7.60
CA ILE A 81 -6.39 -23.85 -7.37
C ILE A 81 -5.48 -24.24 -8.53
N SER A 82 -4.33 -24.83 -8.22
CA SER A 82 -3.38 -25.30 -9.21
C SER A 82 -2.71 -26.58 -8.77
N ASP A 83 -2.41 -27.45 -9.73
CA ASP A 83 -1.62 -28.66 -9.54
C ASP A 83 -0.24 -28.43 -10.13
N GLY A 84 0.81 -28.89 -9.47
CA GLY A 84 2.18 -28.70 -9.97
C GLY A 84 3.24 -29.15 -8.97
N VAL A 85 4.48 -28.71 -9.18
CA VAL A 85 5.66 -29.06 -8.38
C VAL A 85 6.36 -27.79 -7.93
N TYR A 86 6.82 -27.79 -6.68
CA TYR A 86 7.65 -26.70 -6.15
C TYR A 86 9.10 -26.83 -6.65
N ASP A 87 9.71 -25.71 -7.00
CA ASP A 87 11.14 -25.61 -7.20
C ASP A 87 11.80 -25.01 -5.95
N PHE A 88 12.35 -25.89 -5.12
CA PHE A 88 12.98 -25.48 -3.86
C PHE A 88 14.39 -24.93 -4.05
N LYS A 89 15.01 -25.13 -5.22
CA LYS A 89 16.37 -24.65 -5.49
C LYS A 89 16.42 -23.13 -5.58
N ASP A 90 15.36 -22.55 -6.14
CA ASP A 90 15.22 -21.10 -6.33
C ASP A 90 14.31 -20.47 -5.27
N GLN A 91 14.24 -21.07 -4.07
CA GLN A 91 13.46 -20.54 -2.96
C GLN A 91 14.08 -19.26 -2.38
N ILE A 92 13.27 -18.25 -2.14
CA ILE A 92 13.67 -16.94 -1.65
C ILE A 92 13.09 -16.70 -0.24
N TYR A 93 13.90 -16.14 0.65
CA TYR A 93 13.50 -15.72 1.99
C TYR A 93 13.34 -14.19 2.04
N LEU A 94 12.11 -13.72 2.08
CA LEU A 94 11.83 -12.30 2.17
C LEU A 94 11.71 -11.89 3.65
N TYR A 95 12.58 -11.00 4.12
CA TYR A 95 12.50 -10.50 5.49
C TYR A 95 11.14 -9.86 5.77
N SER A 96 10.50 -10.28 6.85
CA SER A 96 9.14 -9.86 7.20
C SER A 96 8.96 -9.92 8.72
N LEU A 97 8.05 -9.09 9.24
CA LEU A 97 7.62 -9.12 10.63
C LEU A 97 6.26 -9.81 10.70
N ASN A 98 6.08 -10.69 11.69
CA ASN A 98 4.76 -11.26 11.94
C ASN A 98 3.81 -10.24 12.60
N GLU A 99 2.55 -10.64 12.83
CA GLU A 99 1.52 -9.80 13.47
C GLU A 99 1.92 -9.29 14.86
N LYS A 100 2.83 -9.99 15.56
CA LYS A 100 3.36 -9.61 16.88
C LYS A 100 4.66 -8.81 16.82
N GLY A 101 5.08 -8.40 15.61
CA GLY A 101 6.32 -7.64 15.40
C GLY A 101 7.60 -8.47 15.53
N LYS A 102 7.54 -9.80 15.56
CA LYS A 102 8.75 -10.64 15.60
C LYS A 102 9.39 -10.72 14.21
N PRO A 103 10.73 -10.61 14.12
CA PRO A 103 11.46 -10.73 12.86
C PRO A 103 11.52 -12.18 12.37
N GLY A 104 11.33 -12.36 11.09
CA GLY A 104 11.37 -13.65 10.40
C GLY A 104 11.40 -13.50 8.89
N TYR A 105 10.97 -14.51 8.19
CA TYR A 105 10.98 -14.54 6.73
C TYR A 105 9.69 -15.11 6.17
N ASP A 106 9.16 -14.48 5.14
CA ASP A 106 8.18 -15.08 4.24
C ASP A 106 8.92 -15.95 3.22
N ILE A 107 8.48 -17.20 3.08
CA ILE A 107 9.08 -18.16 2.15
C ILE A 107 8.37 -18.03 0.80
N ILE A 108 9.10 -17.56 -0.19
CA ILE A 108 8.62 -17.46 -1.57
C ILE A 108 9.28 -18.56 -2.40
N THR A 109 8.48 -19.50 -2.88
CA THR A 109 8.97 -20.65 -3.64
C THR A 109 8.37 -20.63 -5.04
N PRO A 110 9.19 -20.75 -6.11
CA PRO A 110 8.68 -20.98 -7.44
C PRO A 110 7.88 -22.27 -7.53
N PHE A 111 6.79 -22.23 -8.26
CA PHE A 111 5.90 -23.37 -8.46
C PHE A 111 5.60 -23.54 -9.94
N LYS A 112 5.98 -24.67 -10.48
CA LYS A 112 5.72 -25.04 -11.86
C LYS A 112 4.38 -25.75 -11.95
N THR A 113 3.43 -25.08 -12.58
CA THR A 113 2.07 -25.62 -12.75
C THR A 113 2.05 -26.76 -13.78
N SER A 114 1.04 -27.61 -13.74
CA SER A 114 0.83 -28.68 -14.74
C SER A 114 0.66 -28.12 -16.16
N ASN A 115 0.31 -26.85 -16.31
CA ASN A 115 0.23 -26.15 -17.61
C ASN A 115 1.57 -25.53 -18.05
N ASN A 116 2.68 -25.93 -17.44
CA ASN A 116 4.04 -25.43 -17.71
C ASN A 116 4.22 -23.92 -17.48
N GLN A 117 3.44 -23.33 -16.55
CA GLN A 117 3.54 -21.93 -16.15
C GLN A 117 4.27 -21.85 -14.80
N ASN A 118 5.17 -20.88 -14.67
CA ASN A 118 5.87 -20.63 -13.41
C ASN A 118 5.16 -19.50 -12.64
N ILE A 119 4.81 -19.78 -11.40
CA ILE A 119 4.22 -18.81 -10.47
C ILE A 119 5.05 -18.78 -9.18
N LEU A 120 5.04 -17.64 -8.50
CA LEU A 120 5.66 -17.51 -7.17
C LEU A 120 4.59 -17.75 -6.11
N VAL A 121 4.87 -18.63 -5.17
CA VAL A 121 3.95 -18.99 -4.08
C VAL A 121 4.57 -18.58 -2.76
N ASN A 122 3.88 -17.69 -2.02
CA ASN A 122 4.21 -17.43 -0.63
C ASN A 122 3.67 -18.59 0.22
N ARG A 123 4.56 -19.36 0.81
CA ARG A 123 4.24 -20.52 1.67
C ARG A 123 3.97 -20.14 3.11
N GLY A 124 4.15 -18.87 3.47
CA GLY A 124 3.93 -18.34 4.81
C GLY A 124 5.21 -17.86 5.49
N TRP A 125 5.02 -17.42 6.72
CA TRP A 125 6.08 -16.86 7.54
C TRP A 125 6.73 -17.90 8.43
N ILE A 126 8.07 -17.80 8.59
CA ILE A 126 8.86 -18.60 9.53
C ILE A 126 9.69 -17.70 10.45
N ASP A 127 9.97 -18.16 11.67
CA ASP A 127 10.88 -17.48 12.58
C ASP A 127 12.30 -17.45 12.00
N LYS A 128 13.04 -16.40 12.26
CA LYS A 128 14.43 -16.22 11.81
C LYS A 128 15.33 -17.42 12.14
N LYS A 129 15.06 -18.10 13.28
CA LYS A 129 15.83 -19.26 13.74
C LYS A 129 15.60 -20.51 12.91
N LEU A 130 14.50 -20.57 12.16
CA LEU A 130 14.12 -21.73 11.34
C LEU A 130 14.55 -21.62 9.89
N LYS A 131 15.25 -20.55 9.52
CA LYS A 131 15.75 -20.38 8.15
C LYS A 131 16.65 -21.54 7.75
N GLY A 132 16.30 -22.22 6.66
CA GLY A 132 17.07 -23.37 6.13
C GLY A 132 16.84 -24.70 6.85
N LEU A 133 15.95 -24.74 7.85
CA LEU A 133 15.59 -25.98 8.55
C LEU A 133 14.27 -26.57 8.08
N GLU A 134 13.64 -25.97 7.06
CA GLU A 134 12.35 -26.44 6.56
C GLU A 134 12.49 -27.83 5.91
N ILE A 135 11.50 -28.67 6.16
CA ILE A 135 11.41 -29.97 5.51
C ILE A 135 11.08 -29.73 4.03
N ILE A 136 12.02 -30.03 3.16
CA ILE A 136 11.88 -29.94 1.74
C ILE A 136 11.42 -31.31 1.22
N ASN A 137 10.13 -31.47 0.95
CA ASN A 137 9.62 -32.63 0.21
C ASN A 137 9.77 -32.36 -1.27
N THR A 138 10.83 -32.89 -1.85
CA THR A 138 11.15 -32.77 -3.26
C THR A 138 10.26 -33.66 -4.13
N ASP A 139 9.94 -33.16 -5.31
CA ASP A 139 9.47 -33.91 -6.50
C ASP A 139 8.04 -34.49 -6.46
N GLN A 140 7.25 -34.26 -5.44
CA GLN A 140 5.86 -34.67 -5.45
C GLN A 140 4.97 -33.61 -6.08
N LYS A 141 4.10 -34.07 -7.00
CA LYS A 141 3.04 -33.23 -7.53
C LYS A 141 2.02 -32.93 -6.43
N VAL A 142 1.86 -31.64 -6.13
CA VAL A 142 0.95 -31.17 -5.08
C VAL A 142 -0.14 -30.28 -5.67
N LYS A 143 -1.27 -30.28 -4.99
CA LYS A 143 -2.40 -29.41 -5.30
C LYS A 143 -2.40 -28.25 -4.30
N ILE A 144 -2.29 -27.05 -4.79
CA ILE A 144 -2.26 -25.85 -3.97
C ILE A 144 -3.53 -25.02 -4.17
N THR A 145 -3.96 -24.35 -3.11
CA THR A 145 -5.04 -23.37 -3.16
C THR A 145 -4.56 -22.11 -2.49
N GLY A 146 -4.76 -20.98 -3.15
CA GLY A 146 -4.31 -19.70 -2.62
C GLY A 146 -5.06 -18.51 -3.23
N LEU A 147 -4.75 -17.31 -2.76
CA LEU A 147 -5.24 -16.06 -3.32
C LEU A 147 -4.26 -15.54 -4.35
N LEU A 148 -4.74 -15.27 -5.56
CA LEU A 148 -3.93 -14.67 -6.61
C LEU A 148 -3.69 -13.20 -6.28
N ARG A 149 -2.42 -12.82 -6.12
CA ARG A 149 -1.99 -11.44 -5.94
C ARG A 149 -1.19 -10.98 -7.16
N LYS A 150 -1.63 -9.91 -7.79
CA LYS A 150 -0.86 -9.31 -8.89
C LYS A 150 0.37 -8.61 -8.35
N ILE A 151 1.45 -8.73 -9.10
CA ILE A 151 2.67 -7.98 -8.84
C ILE A 151 2.44 -6.53 -9.29
N TYR A 152 2.58 -5.58 -8.38
CA TYR A 152 2.57 -4.17 -8.72
C TYR A 152 3.96 -3.74 -9.20
N LYS A 153 3.98 -2.85 -10.19
CA LYS A 153 5.23 -2.22 -10.64
C LYS A 153 5.92 -1.54 -9.45
N ALA A 154 7.25 -1.62 -9.41
CA ALA A 154 8.03 -0.94 -8.40
C ALA A 154 7.73 0.57 -8.41
N ASN A 155 7.47 1.14 -7.23
CA ASN A 155 7.33 2.58 -7.05
C ASN A 155 8.73 3.21 -6.92
N MET A 156 8.82 4.51 -7.17
CA MET A 156 10.03 5.33 -7.04
C MET A 156 10.72 5.22 -5.65
N PHE A 157 9.99 4.77 -4.63
CA PHE A 157 10.47 4.56 -3.25
C PHE A 157 10.90 3.12 -2.94
N LYS A 158 10.80 2.18 -3.91
CA LYS A 158 11.32 0.82 -3.71
C LYS A 158 12.77 0.78 -4.18
N PRO A 159 13.70 0.30 -3.33
CA PRO A 159 15.06 0.05 -3.76
C PRO A 159 15.05 -0.98 -4.91
N GLU A 160 16.03 -0.87 -5.79
CA GLU A 160 16.24 -1.87 -6.84
C GLU A 160 16.52 -3.24 -6.20
N ASN A 161 16.01 -4.29 -6.84
CA ASN A 161 16.23 -5.65 -6.37
C ASN A 161 17.72 -6.02 -6.57
N ASP A 162 18.43 -6.25 -5.50
CA ASP A 162 19.79 -6.78 -5.55
C ASP A 162 19.75 -8.31 -5.58
N ILE A 163 19.88 -8.87 -6.79
CA ILE A 163 19.82 -10.32 -7.02
C ILE A 163 21.11 -11.03 -6.52
N LYS A 164 22.20 -10.28 -6.27
CA LYS A 164 23.50 -10.85 -5.92
C LYS A 164 23.69 -11.11 -4.42
N ASN A 165 22.88 -10.50 -3.57
CA ASN A 165 23.02 -10.56 -2.10
C ASN A 165 21.87 -11.28 -1.38
N ASN A 166 21.04 -12.06 -2.07
CA ASN A 166 19.99 -12.90 -1.47
C ASN A 166 20.45 -14.35 -1.29
#